data_1a1fc8992901e5847c0b44422e2989f7
#
_entry.id   1a1fc8992901e5847c0b44422e2989f7
#
_cell.length_a   1.000
_cell.length_b   1.000
_cell.length_c   1.000
_cell.angle_alpha   90.00
_cell.angle_beta   90.00
_cell.angle_gamma   90.00
#
_symmetry.space_group_name_H-M   'P 1'
#
loop_
_entity.id
_entity.type
_entity.pdbx_description
1 polymer ?
#
loop_
_entity_poly.entity_id
_entity_poly.type
_entity_poly.pdbx_seq_one_letter_code
_entity_poly.pdbx_strand_id
1 'polypeptide(L)'
;MAEKKTSRATREKLQKKLGAVTEAAPVPIEERKLTVGAKKKICIVGFAPGREKAPYDDPSFEFWGVNEMYMAPDVKKIDVLFEIHDYKWIKEGKRYKDHLKWLRDQRKTVIMMQKHFDDIPNSVPFPREPLEEAYGSYFTNTISWEIALATYIGVEEIHIYGVNMATDIEYQSQRPSCEYYVGIAKGKGIKVYIPPESDLLKCFYQYGFEDGELSIMSQRMKQLEEEQGAKRQHFDNQVNLSMIERSRAEGAQGAFEQVNKAFVYPHSSWEHTKEE
;
A
#
# COMPACT_ATOMS: atom_id res chain seq x y z
N MET A 1 26.08 -31.37 -2.26
CA MET A 1 25.95 -29.86 -2.22
C MET A 1 25.68 -29.46 -0.79
N ALA A 2 26.63 -28.78 -0.15
CA ALA A 2 26.50 -28.42 1.25
C ALA A 2 25.56 -27.17 1.34
N GLU A 3 24.37 -27.35 1.91
CA GLU A 3 23.53 -26.23 2.34
C GLU A 3 24.36 -25.36 3.29
N LYS A 4 24.73 -24.17 2.84
CA LYS A 4 25.23 -23.12 3.75
C LYS A 4 24.06 -22.71 4.64
N LYS A 5 23.86 -23.42 5.74
CA LYS A 5 23.01 -22.97 6.84
C LYS A 5 23.51 -21.60 7.25
N THR A 6 22.74 -20.56 6.97
CA THR A 6 22.98 -19.21 7.52
C THR A 6 23.12 -19.40 9.02
N SER A 7 24.33 -19.25 9.53
CA SER A 7 24.61 -19.64 10.91
C SER A 7 23.82 -18.75 11.86
N ARG A 8 23.38 -19.29 12.98
CA ARG A 8 22.76 -18.54 14.10
C ARG A 8 23.56 -17.28 14.43
N ALA A 9 24.89 -17.36 14.32
CA ALA A 9 25.81 -16.22 14.52
C ALA A 9 25.63 -15.08 13.49
N THR A 10 25.26 -15.39 12.24
CA THR A 10 24.99 -14.36 11.21
C THR A 10 23.68 -13.63 11.49
N ARG A 11 22.66 -14.36 11.99
CA ARG A 11 21.37 -13.79 12.40
C ARG A 11 21.54 -12.89 13.63
N GLU A 12 22.28 -13.35 14.63
CA GLU A 12 22.58 -12.58 15.84
C GLU A 12 23.41 -11.33 15.50
N LYS A 13 24.32 -11.41 14.53
CA LYS A 13 25.15 -10.29 14.06
C LYS A 13 24.32 -9.23 13.33
N LEU A 14 23.31 -9.64 12.56
CA LEU A 14 22.39 -8.70 11.90
C LEU A 14 21.43 -8.07 12.91
N GLN A 15 20.86 -8.84 13.83
CA GLN A 15 20.02 -8.29 14.90
C GLN A 15 20.82 -7.31 15.77
N LYS A 16 22.09 -7.61 16.03
CA LYS A 16 22.99 -6.71 16.75
C LYS A 16 23.37 -5.46 15.93
N LYS A 17 23.53 -5.58 14.61
CA LYS A 17 23.73 -4.44 13.70
C LYS A 17 22.49 -3.57 13.58
N LEU A 18 21.31 -4.16 13.45
CA LEU A 18 20.03 -3.45 13.45
C LEU A 18 19.74 -2.79 14.81
N GLY A 19 20.11 -3.44 15.91
CA GLY A 19 20.04 -2.86 17.26
C GLY A 19 21.07 -1.76 17.51
N ALA A 20 22.31 -1.92 17.01
CA ALA A 20 23.39 -0.94 17.23
C ALA A 20 23.17 0.36 16.45
N VAL A 21 22.48 0.33 15.31
CA VAL A 21 22.15 1.54 14.55
C VAL A 21 21.10 2.40 15.27
N THR A 22 20.31 1.79 16.15
CA THR A 22 19.32 2.52 16.97
C THR A 22 19.96 3.18 18.22
N GLU A 23 21.18 2.80 18.61
CA GLU A 23 21.88 3.38 19.77
C GLU A 23 22.64 4.68 19.45
N ALA A 24 22.79 5.04 18.17
CA ALA A 24 23.64 6.16 17.75
C ALA A 24 22.91 7.50 17.51
N ALA A 25 21.63 7.64 17.84
CA ALA A 25 20.89 8.88 17.66
C ALA A 25 20.80 9.69 18.95
N PRO A 26 21.33 10.94 19.01
CA PRO A 26 21.27 11.79 20.20
C PRO A 26 19.91 12.50 20.28
N VAL A 27 18.85 11.79 20.65
CA VAL A 27 17.57 12.40 21.06
C VAL A 27 17.03 11.55 22.21
N PRO A 28 16.60 12.13 23.34
CA PRO A 28 15.94 11.38 24.40
C PRO A 28 14.56 10.94 23.93
N ILE A 29 14.54 9.87 23.19
CA ILE A 29 13.35 9.09 22.91
C ILE A 29 13.27 8.14 24.09
N GLU A 30 12.12 8.15 24.81
CA GLU A 30 11.82 7.10 25.77
C GLU A 30 12.29 5.76 25.18
N GLU A 31 13.06 4.98 25.93
CA GLU A 31 13.81 3.78 25.53
C GLU A 31 12.93 2.70 24.88
N ARG A 32 12.37 2.98 23.72
CA ARG A 32 11.81 1.97 22.84
C ARG A 32 12.90 1.61 21.83
N LYS A 33 13.57 0.50 22.07
CA LYS A 33 14.40 -0.15 21.05
C LYS A 33 13.55 -0.27 19.77
N LEU A 34 13.83 0.54 18.77
CA LEU A 34 13.24 0.43 17.44
C LEU A 34 13.80 -0.85 16.83
N THR A 35 13.05 -1.95 16.93
CA THR A 35 13.48 -3.25 16.42
C THR A 35 12.60 -3.64 15.24
N VAL A 36 13.24 -3.99 14.14
CA VAL A 36 12.58 -4.58 12.96
C VAL A 36 12.55 -6.09 13.13
N GLY A 37 11.40 -6.72 12.86
CA GLY A 37 11.23 -8.17 13.06
C GLY A 37 11.22 -8.57 14.52
N ALA A 38 10.75 -7.70 15.39
CA ALA A 38 10.56 -8.01 16.82
C ALA A 38 9.53 -9.11 17.04
N LYS A 39 8.56 -9.17 16.14
CA LYS A 39 7.50 -10.19 16.16
C LYS A 39 7.80 -11.33 15.21
N LYS A 40 7.22 -12.49 15.53
CA LYS A 40 7.37 -13.70 14.73
C LYS A 40 6.49 -13.72 13.48
N LYS A 41 5.51 -12.83 13.41
CA LYS A 41 4.57 -12.71 12.31
C LYS A 41 4.67 -11.34 11.69
N ILE A 42 4.87 -11.30 10.38
CA ILE A 42 4.95 -10.06 9.60
C ILE A 42 3.75 -9.98 8.67
N CYS A 43 3.13 -8.80 8.63
CA CYS A 43 2.11 -8.45 7.65
C CYS A 43 2.66 -7.38 6.71
N ILE A 44 2.91 -7.74 5.47
CA ILE A 44 3.32 -6.84 4.40
C ILE A 44 2.06 -6.26 3.77
N VAL A 45 2.00 -4.93 3.65
CA VAL A 45 0.85 -4.20 3.16
C VAL A 45 1.23 -3.35 1.94
N GLY A 46 0.68 -3.67 0.78
CA GLY A 46 0.86 -2.94 -0.47
C GLY A 46 -0.32 -2.02 -0.82
N PHE A 47 -0.22 -1.31 -1.96
CA PHE A 47 -1.19 -0.29 -2.36
C PHE A 47 -2.46 -0.81 -3.04
N ALA A 48 -2.49 -2.08 -3.48
CA ALA A 48 -3.64 -2.64 -4.15
C ALA A 48 -4.86 -2.81 -3.19
N PRO A 49 -6.09 -2.93 -3.72
CA PRO A 49 -7.26 -3.29 -2.93
C PRO A 49 -7.06 -4.59 -2.14
N GLY A 50 -7.77 -4.73 -1.03
CA GLY A 50 -7.65 -5.88 -0.11
C GLY A 50 -6.74 -5.63 1.08
N ARG A 51 -5.98 -4.51 1.12
CA ARG A 51 -5.13 -4.12 2.26
C ARG A 51 -5.93 -3.82 3.52
N GLU A 52 -7.18 -3.38 3.38
CA GLU A 52 -8.11 -3.12 4.48
C GLU A 52 -8.47 -4.38 5.28
N LYS A 53 -8.26 -5.57 4.68
CA LYS A 53 -8.51 -6.87 5.30
C LYS A 53 -7.33 -7.38 6.12
N ALA A 54 -6.20 -6.67 6.12
CA ALA A 54 -5.05 -7.06 6.93
C ALA A 54 -5.43 -7.13 8.42
N PRO A 55 -4.84 -8.06 9.18
CA PRO A 55 -5.25 -8.34 10.56
C PRO A 55 -4.74 -7.27 11.55
N TYR A 56 -5.11 -6.00 11.32
CA TYR A 56 -4.62 -4.86 12.10
C TYR A 56 -4.91 -4.94 13.60
N ASP A 57 -5.94 -5.68 13.98
CA ASP A 57 -6.35 -5.84 15.37
C ASP A 57 -5.62 -7.00 16.07
N ASP A 58 -4.83 -7.82 15.34
CA ASP A 58 -4.01 -8.88 15.91
C ASP A 58 -2.64 -8.34 16.37
N PRO A 59 -2.40 -8.27 17.69
CA PRO A 59 -1.15 -7.74 18.23
C PRO A 59 0.07 -8.63 17.95
N SER A 60 -0.11 -9.86 17.47
CA SER A 60 1.00 -10.77 17.15
C SER A 60 1.72 -10.38 15.85
N PHE A 61 1.09 -9.57 14.99
CA PHE A 61 1.70 -9.08 13.75
C PHE A 61 2.48 -7.79 13.94
N GLU A 62 3.59 -7.69 13.21
CA GLU A 62 4.28 -6.44 12.90
C GLU A 62 3.93 -6.05 11.47
N PHE A 63 3.43 -4.82 11.29
CA PHE A 63 2.93 -4.33 10.01
C PHE A 63 4.03 -3.58 9.27
N TRP A 64 4.37 -4.07 8.10
CA TRP A 64 5.34 -3.49 7.18
C TRP A 64 4.62 -2.86 6.00
N GLY A 65 4.92 -1.62 5.72
CA GLY A 65 4.32 -0.87 4.62
C GLY A 65 5.37 -0.18 3.78
N VAL A 66 4.99 0.24 2.59
CA VAL A 66 5.90 0.82 1.59
C VAL A 66 5.57 2.27 1.31
N ASN A 67 6.59 3.09 1.10
CA ASN A 67 6.46 4.44 0.56
C ASN A 67 5.44 5.30 1.35
N GLU A 68 4.48 5.89 0.65
CA GLU A 68 3.43 6.73 1.23
C GLU A 68 2.22 5.95 1.76
N MET A 69 2.37 4.68 2.12
CA MET A 69 1.27 3.81 2.61
C MET A 69 0.51 4.41 3.81
N TYR A 70 1.18 5.20 4.64
CA TYR A 70 0.56 5.89 5.77
C TYR A 70 -0.56 6.88 5.36
N MET A 71 -0.61 7.29 4.09
CA MET A 71 -1.67 8.18 3.56
C MET A 71 -2.95 7.42 3.22
N ALA A 72 -2.91 6.10 3.13
CA ALA A 72 -4.08 5.31 2.81
C ALA A 72 -5.06 5.27 4.01
N PRO A 73 -6.30 5.73 3.86
CA PRO A 73 -7.22 5.91 4.98
C PRO A 73 -7.69 4.59 5.61
N ASP A 74 -7.53 3.50 4.90
CA ASP A 74 -7.88 2.15 5.30
C ASP A 74 -6.71 1.39 5.97
N VAL A 75 -5.52 1.97 5.99
CA VAL A 75 -4.36 1.44 6.70
C VAL A 75 -4.36 1.94 8.14
N LYS A 76 -4.61 1.04 9.10
CA LYS A 76 -4.77 1.41 10.52
C LYS A 76 -3.44 1.52 11.26
N LYS A 77 -2.40 0.81 10.79
CA LYS A 77 -1.12 0.71 11.49
C LYS A 77 0.02 0.36 10.55
N ILE A 78 1.18 1.00 10.76
CA ILE A 78 2.47 0.64 10.17
C ILE A 78 3.51 0.73 11.27
N ASP A 79 4.17 -0.39 11.57
CA ASP A 79 5.27 -0.46 12.54
C ASP A 79 6.61 -0.16 11.86
N VAL A 80 6.80 -0.65 10.62
CA VAL A 80 7.99 -0.41 9.79
C VAL A 80 7.55 0.10 8.42
N LEU A 81 8.07 1.23 7.99
CA LEU A 81 7.87 1.78 6.66
C LEU A 81 9.14 1.60 5.83
N PHE A 82 9.03 1.01 4.66
CA PHE A 82 10.14 0.86 3.72
C PHE A 82 10.11 1.99 2.69
N GLU A 83 11.06 2.91 2.81
CA GLU A 83 11.30 4.00 1.87
C GLU A 83 12.74 3.90 1.35
N ILE A 84 12.95 2.94 0.44
CA ILE A 84 14.28 2.62 -0.09
C ILE A 84 14.63 3.37 -1.38
N HIS A 85 13.84 4.36 -1.76
CA HIS A 85 14.17 5.22 -2.90
C HIS A 85 15.34 6.14 -2.60
N ASP A 86 15.93 6.69 -3.65
CA ASP A 86 16.99 7.69 -3.51
C ASP A 86 16.48 8.90 -2.71
N TYR A 87 17.16 9.18 -1.62
CA TYR A 87 16.82 10.29 -0.72
C TYR A 87 16.82 11.66 -1.43
N LYS A 88 17.61 11.81 -2.49
CA LYS A 88 17.60 13.01 -3.32
C LYS A 88 16.22 13.21 -3.96
N TRP A 89 15.59 12.15 -4.44
CA TRP A 89 14.24 12.24 -5.03
C TRP A 89 13.19 12.68 -4.01
N ILE A 90 13.31 12.19 -2.77
CA ILE A 90 12.41 12.59 -1.68
C ILE A 90 12.60 14.08 -1.37
N LYS A 91 13.86 14.56 -1.29
CA LYS A 91 14.21 15.97 -1.05
C LYS A 91 13.75 16.89 -2.17
N GLU A 92 13.87 16.48 -3.42
CA GLU A 92 13.47 17.26 -4.60
C GLU A 92 11.95 17.31 -4.79
N GLY A 93 11.17 16.71 -3.89
CA GLY A 93 9.71 16.71 -3.95
C GLY A 93 9.14 15.91 -5.13
N LYS A 94 9.91 14.94 -5.66
CA LYS A 94 9.44 13.99 -6.69
C LYS A 94 8.44 12.98 -6.14
N ARG A 95 8.31 12.95 -4.83
CA ARG A 95 7.26 12.30 -4.06
C ARG A 95 6.24 13.33 -3.61
N TYR A 96 5.24 12.95 -2.81
CA TYR A 96 4.28 13.89 -2.24
C TYR A 96 5.00 14.99 -1.47
N LYS A 97 4.54 16.23 -1.62
CA LYS A 97 5.17 17.43 -1.09
C LYS A 97 5.47 17.35 0.41
N ASP A 98 4.60 16.70 1.18
CA ASP A 98 4.72 16.60 2.63
C ASP A 98 5.35 15.28 3.10
N HIS A 99 5.76 14.40 2.17
CA HIS A 99 6.31 13.09 2.51
C HIS A 99 7.59 13.21 3.37
N LEU A 100 8.54 14.04 2.94
CA LEU A 100 9.76 14.28 3.70
C LEU A 100 9.47 14.83 5.10
N LYS A 101 8.49 15.74 5.21
CA LYS A 101 8.08 16.27 6.51
C LYS A 101 7.53 15.17 7.39
N TRP A 102 6.65 14.32 6.83
CA TRP A 102 6.10 13.19 7.57
C TRP A 102 7.20 12.24 8.07
N LEU A 103 8.17 11.88 7.22
CA LEU A 103 9.31 11.04 7.60
C LEU A 103 10.11 11.62 8.77
N ARG A 104 10.35 12.93 8.76
CA ARG A 104 11.07 13.65 9.82
C ARG A 104 10.31 13.70 11.15
N ASP A 105 8.99 13.75 11.07
CA ASP A 105 8.12 13.89 12.24
C ASP A 105 7.81 12.56 12.92
N GLN A 106 8.14 11.42 12.31
CA GLN A 106 7.86 10.11 12.90
C GLN A 106 8.68 9.86 14.17
N ARG A 107 8.00 9.27 15.18
CA ARG A 107 8.62 8.88 16.44
C ARG A 107 8.29 7.45 16.87
N LYS A 108 7.34 6.81 16.16
CA LYS A 108 6.87 5.46 16.49
C LYS A 108 7.18 4.45 15.39
N THR A 109 7.02 4.85 14.13
CA THR A 109 7.27 4.01 12.97
C THR A 109 8.76 3.99 12.67
N VAL A 110 9.35 2.81 12.54
CA VAL A 110 10.71 2.63 12.02
C VAL A 110 10.69 2.90 10.52
N ILE A 111 11.64 3.68 10.03
CA ILE A 111 11.73 4.00 8.60
C ILE A 111 12.95 3.30 8.02
N MET A 112 12.73 2.23 7.27
CA MET A 112 13.77 1.47 6.61
C MET A 112 14.19 2.19 5.33
N MET A 113 15.44 2.67 5.26
CA MET A 113 15.98 3.46 4.15
C MET A 113 17.31 2.87 3.66
N GLN A 114 17.85 3.40 2.57
CA GLN A 114 19.16 2.96 2.05
C GLN A 114 20.30 3.11 3.10
N LYS A 115 20.20 4.14 3.94
CA LYS A 115 21.10 4.39 5.09
C LYS A 115 20.38 5.20 6.15
N HIS A 116 21.00 5.38 7.31
CA HIS A 116 20.53 6.36 8.27
C HIS A 116 20.70 7.79 7.74
N PHE A 117 19.72 8.65 8.01
CA PHE A 117 19.73 10.08 7.70
C PHE A 117 19.46 10.87 8.98
N ASP A 118 20.37 11.76 9.34
CA ASP A 118 20.31 12.54 10.60
C ASP A 118 19.04 13.38 10.72
N ASP A 119 18.49 13.82 9.58
CA ASP A 119 17.25 14.59 9.55
C ASP A 119 15.97 13.72 9.54
N ILE A 120 16.12 12.40 9.57
CA ILE A 120 15.04 11.44 9.77
C ILE A 120 15.39 10.54 10.96
N PRO A 121 15.06 10.93 12.18
CA PRO A 121 15.59 10.29 13.40
C PRO A 121 15.29 8.79 13.52
N ASN A 122 14.14 8.35 13.01
CA ASN A 122 13.74 6.93 13.02
C ASN A 122 14.20 6.14 11.79
N SER A 123 15.06 6.73 10.94
CA SER A 123 15.60 5.99 9.79
C SER A 123 16.62 4.96 10.24
N VAL A 124 16.53 3.76 9.66
CA VAL A 124 17.49 2.68 9.84
C VAL A 124 17.97 2.16 8.48
N PRO A 125 19.25 1.75 8.36
CA PRO A 125 19.78 1.26 7.09
C PRO A 125 19.19 -0.09 6.74
N PHE A 126 18.74 -0.22 5.49
CA PHE A 126 18.30 -1.48 4.93
C PHE A 126 19.53 -2.42 4.75
N PRO A 127 19.46 -3.69 5.22
CA PRO A 127 20.60 -4.61 5.18
C PRO A 127 20.73 -5.27 3.79
N ARG A 128 21.05 -4.48 2.77
CA ARG A 128 21.11 -4.91 1.38
C ARG A 128 22.12 -6.04 1.16
N GLU A 129 23.37 -5.82 1.55
CA GLU A 129 24.47 -6.74 1.26
C GLU A 129 24.26 -8.14 1.85
N PRO A 130 23.84 -8.29 3.13
CA PRO A 130 23.52 -9.61 3.68
C PRO A 130 22.40 -10.35 2.94
N LEU A 131 21.41 -9.63 2.39
CA LEU A 131 20.34 -10.25 1.62
C LEU A 131 20.81 -10.68 0.23
N GLU A 132 21.60 -9.85 -0.45
CA GLU A 132 22.20 -10.19 -1.74
C GLU A 132 23.17 -11.39 -1.60
N GLU A 133 23.95 -11.45 -0.52
CA GLU A 133 24.82 -12.61 -0.23
C GLU A 133 24.01 -13.89 0.00
N ALA A 134 22.88 -13.79 0.71
CA ALA A 134 22.04 -14.93 1.06
C ALA A 134 21.19 -15.46 -0.10
N TYR A 135 20.71 -14.58 -0.98
CA TYR A 135 19.65 -14.89 -1.95
C TYR A 135 19.94 -14.46 -3.38
N GLY A 136 21.06 -13.79 -3.65
CA GLY A 136 21.33 -13.15 -4.94
C GLY A 136 20.66 -11.78 -5.07
N SER A 137 20.72 -11.21 -6.27
CA SER A 137 20.33 -9.80 -6.53
C SER A 137 19.03 -9.66 -7.34
N TYR A 138 18.14 -10.66 -7.31
CA TYR A 138 16.91 -10.63 -8.10
C TYR A 138 15.80 -9.83 -7.40
N PHE A 139 16.05 -8.53 -7.19
CA PHE A 139 15.10 -7.62 -6.54
C PHE A 139 14.62 -6.56 -7.53
N THR A 140 13.32 -6.50 -7.78
CA THR A 140 12.74 -5.58 -8.76
C THR A 140 11.74 -4.60 -8.15
N ASN A 141 11.44 -4.72 -6.85
CA ASN A 141 10.52 -3.83 -6.12
C ASN A 141 10.72 -3.96 -4.60
N THR A 142 10.12 -3.04 -3.85
CA THR A 142 10.24 -3.00 -2.39
C THR A 142 9.62 -4.22 -1.71
N ILE A 143 8.50 -4.74 -2.21
CA ILE A 143 7.83 -5.92 -1.63
C ILE A 143 8.75 -7.16 -1.66
N SER A 144 9.49 -7.36 -2.75
CA SER A 144 10.45 -8.47 -2.83
C SER A 144 11.57 -8.35 -1.77
N TRP A 145 12.03 -7.12 -1.50
CA TRP A 145 12.98 -6.85 -0.42
C TRP A 145 12.40 -7.14 0.97
N GLU A 146 11.13 -6.77 1.21
CA GLU A 146 10.45 -7.04 2.47
C GLU A 146 10.30 -8.56 2.72
N ILE A 147 9.85 -9.31 1.70
CA ILE A 147 9.72 -10.78 1.80
C ILE A 147 11.08 -11.42 2.08
N ALA A 148 12.13 -10.98 1.38
CA ALA A 148 13.49 -11.49 1.58
C ALA A 148 14.01 -11.15 2.99
N LEU A 149 13.80 -9.93 3.49
CA LEU A 149 14.18 -9.54 4.84
C LEU A 149 13.45 -10.35 5.90
N ALA A 150 12.13 -10.47 5.80
CA ALA A 150 11.34 -11.31 6.71
C ALA A 150 11.85 -12.76 6.74
N THR A 151 12.16 -13.30 5.55
CA THR A 151 12.72 -14.64 5.40
C THR A 151 14.10 -14.76 6.03
N TYR A 152 14.95 -13.73 5.90
CA TYR A 152 16.32 -13.71 6.40
C TYR A 152 16.37 -13.66 7.93
N ILE A 153 15.54 -12.83 8.54
CA ILE A 153 15.42 -12.73 10.01
C ILE A 153 14.73 -13.94 10.64
N GLY A 154 14.09 -14.78 9.82
CA GLY A 154 13.55 -16.07 10.24
C GLY A 154 12.26 -15.97 11.03
N VAL A 155 11.28 -15.21 10.50
CA VAL A 155 9.92 -15.15 11.03
C VAL A 155 9.19 -16.49 10.87
N GLU A 156 8.08 -16.66 11.58
CA GLU A 156 7.26 -17.87 11.49
C GLU A 156 6.17 -17.76 10.41
N GLU A 157 5.63 -16.55 10.25
CA GLU A 157 4.55 -16.29 9.28
C GLU A 157 4.78 -14.97 8.54
N ILE A 158 4.44 -14.95 7.25
CA ILE A 158 4.39 -13.76 6.41
C ILE A 158 2.99 -13.69 5.79
N HIS A 159 2.26 -12.62 6.06
CA HIS A 159 1.00 -12.32 5.40
C HIS A 159 1.20 -11.15 4.42
N ILE A 160 0.64 -11.25 3.21
CA ILE A 160 0.83 -10.26 2.16
C ILE A 160 -0.54 -9.75 1.70
N TYR A 161 -0.87 -8.51 2.02
CA TYR A 161 -2.14 -7.88 1.66
C TYR A 161 -1.92 -6.68 0.75
N GLY A 162 -2.87 -6.40 -0.13
CA GLY A 162 -2.77 -5.25 -1.03
C GLY A 162 -1.64 -5.34 -2.06
N VAL A 163 -1.23 -6.56 -2.42
CA VAL A 163 -0.19 -6.84 -3.40
C VAL A 163 -0.77 -7.76 -4.47
N ASN A 164 -1.27 -7.18 -5.56
CA ASN A 164 -1.91 -7.95 -6.62
C ASN A 164 -0.96 -8.28 -7.75
N MET A 165 -0.19 -7.31 -8.22
CA MET A 165 0.79 -7.46 -9.32
C MET A 165 0.18 -8.09 -10.58
N ALA A 166 -1.01 -7.59 -10.95
CA ALA A 166 -1.82 -8.14 -12.04
C ALA A 166 -1.64 -7.42 -13.37
N THR A 167 -1.10 -6.20 -13.36
CA THR A 167 -1.08 -5.32 -14.53
C THR A 167 0.33 -4.97 -14.97
N ASP A 168 0.51 -4.90 -16.29
CA ASP A 168 1.61 -4.30 -17.03
C ASP A 168 3.01 -4.58 -16.45
N ILE A 169 3.73 -3.53 -16.05
CA ILE A 169 5.08 -3.61 -15.49
C ILE A 169 5.10 -4.44 -14.18
N GLU A 170 4.05 -4.38 -13.38
CA GLU A 170 3.94 -5.17 -12.15
C GLU A 170 3.94 -6.67 -12.47
N TYR A 171 3.14 -7.08 -13.46
CA TYR A 171 3.07 -8.46 -13.89
C TYR A 171 4.39 -8.96 -14.48
N GLN A 172 5.00 -8.19 -15.37
CA GLN A 172 6.16 -8.64 -16.14
C GLN A 172 7.46 -8.57 -15.35
N SER A 173 7.69 -7.54 -14.56
CA SER A 173 8.98 -7.28 -13.92
C SER A 173 8.97 -7.41 -12.39
N GLN A 174 7.87 -7.06 -11.72
CA GLN A 174 7.80 -7.02 -10.27
C GLN A 174 7.31 -8.35 -9.67
N ARG A 175 6.27 -8.93 -10.22
CA ARG A 175 5.67 -10.18 -9.76
C ARG A 175 6.66 -11.34 -9.71
N PRO A 176 7.49 -11.61 -10.74
CA PRO A 176 8.39 -12.74 -10.72
C PRO A 176 9.37 -12.73 -9.54
N SER A 177 9.91 -11.56 -9.17
CA SER A 177 10.81 -11.48 -8.02
C SER A 177 10.08 -11.70 -6.68
N CYS A 178 8.85 -11.22 -6.54
CA CYS A 178 8.04 -11.49 -5.35
C CYS A 178 7.72 -12.98 -5.21
N GLU A 179 7.30 -13.65 -6.30
CA GLU A 179 7.03 -15.09 -6.31
C GLU A 179 8.28 -15.92 -6.00
N TYR A 180 9.44 -15.49 -6.53
CA TYR A 180 10.72 -16.11 -6.21
C TYR A 180 11.02 -16.07 -4.70
N TYR A 181 10.88 -14.91 -4.04
CA TYR A 181 11.14 -14.80 -2.61
C TYR A 181 10.07 -15.46 -1.75
N VAL A 182 8.81 -15.48 -2.18
CA VAL A 182 7.76 -16.28 -1.53
C VAL A 182 8.12 -17.78 -1.61
N GLY A 183 8.62 -18.25 -2.76
CA GLY A 183 9.10 -19.62 -2.91
C GLY A 183 10.23 -19.95 -1.94
N ILE A 184 11.21 -19.05 -1.78
CA ILE A 184 12.31 -19.21 -0.82
C ILE A 184 11.77 -19.26 0.62
N ALA A 185 10.84 -18.37 0.99
CA ALA A 185 10.23 -18.32 2.31
C ALA A 185 9.52 -19.65 2.65
N LYS A 186 8.68 -20.13 1.73
CA LYS A 186 8.00 -21.43 1.87
C LYS A 186 8.99 -22.59 1.94
N GLY A 187 10.02 -22.59 1.11
CA GLY A 187 11.09 -23.63 1.13
C GLY A 187 11.88 -23.65 2.44
N LYS A 188 11.91 -22.54 3.19
CA LYS A 188 12.48 -22.45 4.54
C LYS A 188 11.49 -22.80 5.67
N GLY A 189 10.27 -23.21 5.32
CA GLY A 189 9.24 -23.59 6.28
C GLY A 189 8.45 -22.42 6.88
N ILE A 190 8.59 -21.21 6.34
CA ILE A 190 7.80 -20.07 6.76
C ILE A 190 6.39 -20.19 6.17
N LYS A 191 5.37 -20.00 7.01
CA LYS A 191 3.99 -19.95 6.54
C LYS A 191 3.76 -18.63 5.81
N VAL A 192 3.37 -18.71 4.54
CA VAL A 192 3.05 -17.52 3.74
C VAL A 192 1.56 -17.55 3.39
N TYR A 193 0.85 -16.51 3.81
CA TYR A 193 -0.54 -16.26 3.47
C TYR A 193 -0.65 -15.14 2.45
N ILE A 194 -1.37 -15.42 1.37
CA ILE A 194 -1.71 -14.48 0.30
C ILE A 194 -3.22 -14.58 0.10
N PRO A 195 -3.97 -13.46 0.16
CA PRO A 195 -5.43 -13.48 -0.02
C PRO A 195 -5.82 -14.03 -1.39
N PRO A 196 -6.96 -14.72 -1.51
CA PRO A 196 -7.42 -15.32 -2.78
C PRO A 196 -7.62 -14.33 -3.92
N GLU A 197 -7.92 -13.07 -3.59
CA GLU A 197 -8.08 -11.98 -4.56
C GLU A 197 -6.77 -11.47 -5.17
N SER A 198 -5.63 -11.77 -4.55
CA SER A 198 -4.31 -11.44 -5.11
C SER A 198 -4.00 -12.32 -6.33
N ASP A 199 -3.37 -11.75 -7.35
CA ASP A 199 -2.86 -12.53 -8.48
C ASP A 199 -1.47 -13.14 -8.23
N LEU A 200 -0.84 -12.80 -7.10
CA LEU A 200 0.45 -13.35 -6.70
C LEU A 200 0.33 -14.86 -6.43
N LEU A 201 1.15 -15.68 -7.08
CA LEU A 201 1.11 -17.15 -7.06
C LEU A 201 -0.22 -17.77 -7.53
N LYS A 202 -1.04 -17.03 -8.25
CA LYS A 202 -2.30 -17.55 -8.76
C LYS A 202 -2.05 -18.52 -9.90
N CYS A 203 -2.50 -19.74 -9.72
CA CYS A 203 -2.56 -20.76 -10.75
C CYS A 203 -4.01 -20.91 -11.19
N PHE A 204 -4.30 -20.73 -12.48
CA PHE A 204 -5.64 -20.83 -13.00
C PHE A 204 -6.00 -22.26 -13.39
N TYR A 205 -5.03 -23.10 -13.71
CA TYR A 205 -5.18 -24.51 -14.00
C TYR A 205 -3.86 -25.24 -13.81
N GLN A 206 -3.92 -26.53 -13.53
CA GLN A 206 -2.72 -27.37 -13.41
C GLN A 206 -2.33 -27.90 -14.78
N TYR A 207 -1.26 -27.36 -15.34
CA TYR A 207 -0.75 -27.75 -16.65
C TYR A 207 -0.60 -29.28 -16.76
N GLY A 208 -1.20 -29.86 -17.80
CA GLY A 208 -1.16 -31.28 -18.10
C GLY A 208 -2.14 -32.14 -17.31
N PHE A 209 -2.86 -31.61 -16.32
CA PHE A 209 -3.81 -32.36 -15.49
C PHE A 209 -5.24 -31.83 -15.57
N GLU A 210 -5.42 -30.58 -15.95
CA GLU A 210 -6.74 -29.94 -16.10
C GLU A 210 -6.91 -29.43 -17.52
N ASP A 211 -8.01 -29.82 -18.16
CA ASP A 211 -8.45 -29.34 -19.49
C ASP A 211 -9.17 -28.02 -19.36
N GLY A 212 -8.47 -27.00 -18.89
CA GLY A 212 -9.13 -25.84 -18.35
C GLY A 212 -8.92 -24.52 -19.07
N GLU A 213 -8.08 -24.42 -20.11
CA GLU A 213 -7.77 -23.12 -20.72
C GLU A 213 -9.00 -22.31 -21.11
N LEU A 214 -9.97 -22.95 -21.80
CA LEU A 214 -11.21 -22.29 -22.22
C LEU A 214 -12.16 -22.01 -21.05
N SER A 215 -12.26 -22.93 -20.09
CA SER A 215 -13.17 -22.79 -18.96
C SER A 215 -12.69 -21.70 -17.98
N ILE A 216 -11.39 -21.58 -17.77
CA ILE A 216 -10.79 -20.59 -16.88
C ILE A 216 -10.81 -19.20 -17.51
N MET A 217 -10.50 -19.12 -18.80
CA MET A 217 -10.61 -17.87 -19.54
C MET A 217 -12.07 -17.37 -19.55
N SER A 218 -13.01 -18.27 -19.73
CA SER A 218 -14.44 -17.98 -19.63
C SER A 218 -14.85 -17.52 -18.24
N GLN A 219 -14.41 -18.20 -17.19
CA GLN A 219 -14.69 -17.80 -15.80
C GLN A 219 -14.07 -16.43 -15.47
N ARG A 220 -12.84 -16.19 -15.92
CA ARG A 220 -12.18 -14.89 -15.71
C ARG A 220 -12.85 -13.76 -16.47
N MET A 221 -13.24 -14.01 -17.73
CA MET A 221 -14.00 -13.04 -18.53
C MET A 221 -15.33 -12.72 -17.87
N LYS A 222 -16.05 -13.72 -17.37
CA LYS A 222 -17.30 -13.53 -16.64
C LYS A 222 -17.10 -12.72 -15.35
N GLN A 223 -16.06 -13.01 -14.60
CA GLN A 223 -15.73 -12.26 -13.40
C GLN A 223 -15.41 -10.79 -13.72
N LEU A 224 -14.61 -10.54 -14.76
CA LEU A 224 -14.31 -9.18 -15.23
C LEU A 224 -15.56 -8.45 -15.71
N GLU A 225 -16.46 -9.14 -16.40
CA GLU A 225 -17.74 -8.60 -16.83
C GLU A 225 -18.60 -8.19 -15.64
N GLU A 226 -18.70 -9.04 -14.61
CA GLU A 226 -19.42 -8.76 -13.37
C GLU A 226 -18.80 -7.56 -12.62
N GLU A 227 -17.46 -7.49 -12.50
CA GLU A 227 -16.76 -6.36 -11.89
C GLU A 227 -16.99 -5.04 -12.64
N GLN A 228 -16.93 -5.07 -13.97
CA GLN A 228 -17.21 -3.87 -14.79
C GLN A 228 -18.69 -3.50 -14.74
N GLY A 229 -19.59 -4.48 -14.69
CA GLY A 229 -21.01 -4.28 -14.48
C GLY A 229 -21.32 -3.57 -13.17
N ALA A 230 -20.71 -4.02 -12.08
CA ALA A 230 -20.86 -3.40 -10.76
C ALA A 230 -20.31 -1.94 -10.74
N LYS A 231 -19.16 -1.71 -11.35
CA LYS A 231 -18.60 -0.35 -11.48
C LYS A 231 -19.53 0.57 -12.29
N ARG A 232 -20.03 0.07 -13.44
CA ARG A 232 -20.97 0.83 -14.26
C ARG A 232 -22.21 1.20 -13.46
N GLN A 233 -22.82 0.24 -12.75
CA GLN A 233 -24.01 0.50 -11.93
C GLN A 233 -23.73 1.53 -10.84
N HIS A 234 -22.54 1.48 -10.21
CA HIS A 234 -22.13 2.49 -9.23
C HIS A 234 -22.07 3.89 -9.85
N PHE A 235 -21.46 4.05 -11.02
CA PHE A 235 -21.39 5.34 -11.71
C PHE A 235 -22.75 5.81 -12.20
N ASP A 236 -23.59 4.91 -12.74
CA ASP A 236 -24.96 5.25 -13.13
C ASP A 236 -25.78 5.77 -11.95
N ASN A 237 -25.62 5.17 -10.76
CA ASN A 237 -26.25 5.67 -9.54
C ASN A 237 -25.74 7.06 -9.12
N GLN A 238 -24.43 7.33 -9.23
CA GLN A 238 -23.86 8.65 -8.95
C GLN A 238 -24.38 9.70 -9.93
N VAL A 239 -24.46 9.38 -11.22
CA VAL A 239 -25.03 10.27 -12.25
C VAL A 239 -26.49 10.59 -11.94
N ASN A 240 -27.30 9.59 -11.59
CA ASN A 240 -28.70 9.76 -11.24
C ASN A 240 -28.86 10.67 -10.01
N LEU A 241 -28.06 10.47 -8.97
CA LEU A 241 -28.08 11.36 -7.78
C LEU A 241 -27.73 12.79 -8.15
N SER A 242 -26.70 13.00 -8.96
CA SER A 242 -26.29 14.32 -9.43
C SER A 242 -27.37 14.98 -10.29
N MET A 243 -28.06 14.21 -11.12
CA MET A 243 -29.20 14.74 -11.90
C MET A 243 -30.37 15.16 -11.01
N ILE A 244 -30.68 14.40 -9.97
CA ILE A 244 -31.71 14.76 -9.00
C ILE A 244 -31.34 16.05 -8.26
N GLU A 245 -30.10 16.16 -7.81
CA GLU A 245 -29.63 17.38 -7.13
C GLU A 245 -29.68 18.60 -8.05
N ARG A 246 -29.25 18.44 -9.30
CA ARG A 246 -29.35 19.48 -10.32
C ARG A 246 -30.79 19.91 -10.55
N SER A 247 -31.72 18.97 -10.74
CA SER A 247 -33.15 19.28 -10.95
C SER A 247 -33.76 20.01 -9.75
N ARG A 248 -33.33 19.65 -8.51
CA ARG A 248 -33.77 20.37 -7.29
C ARG A 248 -33.25 21.80 -7.27
N ALA A 249 -31.96 22.01 -7.64
CA ALA A 249 -31.38 23.34 -7.69
C ALA A 249 -32.05 24.20 -8.78
N GLU A 250 -32.29 23.66 -9.96
CA GLU A 250 -33.02 24.34 -11.05
C GLU A 250 -34.45 24.71 -10.65
N GLY A 251 -35.16 23.81 -9.97
CA GLY A 251 -36.49 24.08 -9.42
C GLY A 251 -36.51 25.19 -8.36
N ALA A 252 -35.53 25.16 -7.46
CA ALA A 252 -35.36 26.22 -6.45
C ALA A 252 -35.03 27.57 -7.11
N GLN A 253 -34.13 27.61 -8.08
CA GLN A 253 -33.80 28.81 -8.83
C GLN A 253 -35.04 29.40 -9.53
N GLY A 254 -35.80 28.56 -10.25
CA GLY A 254 -37.04 29.00 -10.90
C GLY A 254 -38.08 29.56 -9.91
N ALA A 255 -38.20 28.95 -8.73
CA ALA A 255 -39.08 29.47 -7.67
C ALA A 255 -38.61 30.86 -7.18
N PHE A 256 -37.29 31.02 -6.93
CA PHE A 256 -36.74 32.35 -6.56
C PHE A 256 -36.89 33.39 -7.62
N GLU A 257 -36.74 33.04 -8.91
CA GLU A 257 -36.99 33.95 -10.02
C GLU A 257 -38.43 34.43 -10.08
N GLN A 258 -39.41 33.52 -9.85
CA GLN A 258 -40.82 33.87 -9.79
C GLN A 258 -41.13 34.80 -8.61
N VAL A 259 -40.59 34.48 -7.43
CA VAL A 259 -40.74 35.34 -6.26
C VAL A 259 -40.13 36.73 -6.51
N ASN A 260 -38.93 36.77 -7.10
CA ASN A 260 -38.25 38.00 -7.41
C ASN A 260 -39.07 38.89 -8.41
N LYS A 261 -39.62 38.26 -9.45
CA LYS A 261 -40.53 38.96 -10.40
C LYS A 261 -41.78 39.49 -9.74
N ALA A 262 -42.38 38.70 -8.82
CA ALA A 262 -43.64 39.06 -8.17
C ALA A 262 -43.50 40.16 -7.09
N PHE A 263 -42.39 40.14 -6.35
CA PHE A 263 -42.24 40.97 -5.14
C PHE A 263 -41.17 42.07 -5.25
N VAL A 264 -40.12 41.85 -6.05
CA VAL A 264 -39.04 42.86 -6.19
C VAL A 264 -39.26 43.79 -7.34
N TYR A 265 -39.95 43.34 -8.42
CA TYR A 265 -40.33 44.17 -9.55
C TYR A 265 -41.82 44.19 -9.78
N PRO A 266 -42.65 44.59 -8.78
CA PRO A 266 -44.09 44.55 -8.94
C PRO A 266 -44.66 45.62 -9.89
N HIS A 267 -43.87 46.63 -10.31
CA HIS A 267 -44.38 47.74 -11.07
C HIS A 267 -43.34 48.33 -12.03
N SER A 268 -43.21 47.74 -13.19
CA SER A 268 -42.68 48.45 -14.37
C SER A 268 -43.78 49.17 -15.17
N SER A 269 -44.99 49.28 -14.61
CA SER A 269 -46.16 49.89 -15.28
C SER A 269 -46.67 51.17 -14.59
N TRP A 270 -45.81 51.89 -13.90
CA TRP A 270 -46.13 53.27 -13.57
C TRP A 270 -45.72 54.17 -14.77
N GLU A 271 -46.50 54.09 -15.85
CA GLU A 271 -46.55 55.16 -16.82
C GLU A 271 -47.01 56.42 -16.10
N HIS A 272 -46.17 57.44 -16.06
CA HIS A 272 -46.52 58.80 -15.73
C HIS A 272 -47.50 59.27 -16.78
N THR A 273 -48.79 59.24 -16.50
CA THR A 273 -49.76 60.12 -17.14
C THR A 273 -49.35 61.54 -16.79
N LYS A 274 -48.73 62.23 -17.74
CA LYS A 274 -48.63 63.67 -17.73
C LYS A 274 -50.04 64.15 -18.00
N GLU A 275 -50.68 64.61 -16.97
CA GLU A 275 -51.80 65.54 -17.16
C GLU A 275 -51.24 66.86 -17.55
N GLU A 276 -51.88 67.44 -18.62
CA GLU A 276 -51.69 68.81 -19.14
C GLU A 276 -52.11 69.86 -18.16
#